data_53bba004e07b12277f97035065bd0301
#
_entry.id   53bba004e07b12277f97035065bd0301
#
_cell.length_a   1.000
_cell.length_b   1.000
_cell.length_c   1.000
_cell.angle_alpha   90.00
_cell.angle_beta   90.00
_cell.angle_gamma   90.00
#
_symmetry.space_group_name_H-M   'P 1'
#
loop_
_entity.id
_entity.type
_entity.pdbx_description
1 polymer ?
#
loop_
_entity_poly.entity_id
_entity_poly.type
_entity_poly.pdbx_seq_one_letter_code
_entity_poly.pdbx_strand_id
1 'polypeptide(L)'
;DENFYGTVKIGFTGWNTKGERFEGTIEITVEEPAGASEIVYTTLGTALPFRSQDFRTACAARGEGELREVRFTSLPSGSAGRLYYNYRDISQKGTEVRTGTQYTPDGSPNLSDLTFLPKAGFTGSVQIGYEGTDSRGKTFRGQIRIQVNQGSGSRYFQDMGSYAWAAPYVDLLYEAGVITGTGGQRYR
;
A
#
# COMPACT_ATOMS: atom_id res chain seq x y z
N ASP A 1 2.18 28.99 -6.63
CA ASP A 1 0.95 28.24 -6.28
C ASP A 1 1.15 27.58 -4.94
N GLU A 2 0.23 27.79 -4.01
CA GLU A 2 0.33 27.35 -2.61
C GLU A 2 0.36 25.81 -2.42
N ASN A 3 0.19 25.03 -3.49
CA ASN A 3 0.13 23.56 -3.46
C ASN A 3 0.90 22.90 -4.61
N PHE A 4 2.04 23.46 -4.99
CA PHE A 4 2.88 22.82 -5.99
C PHE A 4 3.78 21.76 -5.35
N TYR A 5 3.71 20.53 -5.83
CA TYR A 5 4.63 19.43 -5.54
C TYR A 5 5.17 18.88 -6.85
N GLY A 6 6.46 18.59 -6.89
CA GLY A 6 7.12 18.08 -8.09
C GLY A 6 8.46 18.75 -8.33
N THR A 7 9.03 18.52 -9.50
CA THR A 7 10.35 19.05 -9.86
C THR A 7 10.19 20.22 -10.80
N VAL A 8 10.78 21.36 -10.42
CA VAL A 8 10.94 22.55 -11.26
C VAL A 8 12.38 22.64 -11.72
N LYS A 9 12.58 22.90 -13.01
CA LYS A 9 13.91 23.16 -13.59
C LYS A 9 14.01 24.64 -13.98
N ILE A 10 15.00 25.30 -13.43
CA ILE A 10 15.29 26.71 -13.71
C ILE A 10 16.62 26.77 -14.46
N GLY A 11 16.59 27.14 -15.73
CA GLY A 11 17.79 27.42 -16.52
C GLY A 11 18.36 28.74 -16.13
N PHE A 12 19.69 28.85 -16.04
CA PHE A 12 20.39 30.13 -15.84
C PHE A 12 21.59 30.24 -16.75
N THR A 13 21.95 31.47 -17.06
CA THR A 13 23.16 31.82 -17.79
C THR A 13 24.05 32.70 -16.89
N GLY A 14 25.31 32.41 -16.84
CA GLY A 14 26.29 33.19 -16.10
C GLY A 14 27.52 33.48 -16.94
N TRP A 15 28.37 34.39 -16.44
CA TRP A 15 29.68 34.72 -17.00
C TRP A 15 30.74 34.63 -15.90
N ASN A 16 31.87 34.07 -16.21
CA ASN A 16 32.98 34.00 -15.29
C ASN A 16 33.80 35.35 -15.33
N THR A 17 34.78 35.47 -14.47
CA THR A 17 35.64 36.67 -14.38
C THR A 17 36.47 36.92 -15.62
N LYS A 18 36.56 35.95 -16.56
CA LYS A 18 37.23 36.11 -17.86
C LYS A 18 36.25 36.48 -18.98
N GLY A 19 34.96 36.66 -18.66
CA GLY A 19 33.92 36.97 -19.63
C GLY A 19 33.39 35.77 -20.41
N GLU A 20 33.75 34.55 -20.02
CA GLU A 20 33.26 33.34 -20.69
C GLU A 20 31.84 32.99 -20.17
N ARG A 21 30.93 32.75 -21.10
CA ARG A 21 29.53 32.41 -20.80
C ARG A 21 29.44 30.96 -20.41
N PHE A 22 28.64 30.64 -19.40
CA PHE A 22 28.22 29.30 -19.06
C PHE A 22 26.72 29.24 -18.81
N GLU A 23 26.14 28.08 -19.01
CA GLU A 23 24.73 27.79 -18.75
C GLU A 23 24.63 26.68 -17.71
N GLY A 24 23.60 26.70 -16.91
CA GLY A 24 23.32 25.70 -15.91
C GLY A 24 21.82 25.53 -15.69
N THR A 25 21.45 24.48 -15.00
CA THR A 25 20.09 24.21 -14.59
C THR A 25 20.06 23.95 -13.09
N ILE A 26 19.18 24.65 -12.38
CA ILE A 26 18.85 24.37 -11.00
C ILE A 26 17.60 23.47 -11.02
N GLU A 27 17.68 22.31 -10.41
CA GLU A 27 16.56 21.42 -10.23
C GLU A 27 16.10 21.51 -8.77
N ILE A 28 14.85 21.94 -8.57
CA ILE A 28 14.23 22.08 -7.26
C ILE A 28 13.10 21.05 -7.19
N THR A 29 13.25 20.08 -6.30
CA THR A 29 12.18 19.13 -5.99
C THR A 29 11.44 19.63 -4.75
N VAL A 30 10.16 19.97 -4.93
CA VAL A 30 9.25 20.26 -3.81
C VAL A 30 8.56 18.95 -3.44
N GLU A 31 8.97 18.41 -2.32
CA GLU A 31 8.35 17.19 -1.79
C GLU A 31 7.04 17.53 -1.09
N GLU A 32 6.05 16.65 -1.25
CA GLU A 32 4.81 16.75 -0.50
C GLU A 32 5.09 16.52 0.99
N PRO A 33 4.51 17.34 1.91
CA PRO A 33 4.68 17.11 3.34
C PRO A 33 4.27 15.69 3.71
N ALA A 34 5.19 14.93 4.26
CA ALA A 34 4.90 13.62 4.81
C ALA A 34 3.84 13.74 5.91
N GLY A 35 2.71 13.04 5.80
CA GLY A 35 1.76 12.90 6.89
C GLY A 35 0.28 13.13 6.58
N ALA A 36 -0.09 14.08 5.71
CA ALA A 36 -1.51 14.43 5.51
C ALA A 36 -2.32 13.40 4.69
N SER A 37 -1.67 12.49 3.98
CA SER A 37 -2.32 11.48 3.14
C SER A 37 -1.70 10.08 3.29
N GLU A 38 -0.96 9.84 4.38
CA GLU A 38 -0.45 8.50 4.65
C GLU A 38 -1.53 7.63 5.30
N ILE A 39 -1.86 6.53 4.65
CA ILE A 39 -2.72 5.48 5.20
C ILE A 39 -1.80 4.43 5.81
N VAL A 40 -1.98 4.11 7.09
CA VAL A 40 -1.12 3.15 7.80
C VAL A 40 -1.90 1.91 8.17
N TYR A 41 -1.37 0.75 7.80
CA TYR A 41 -1.90 -0.56 8.17
C TYR A 41 -0.83 -1.41 8.87
N THR A 42 -1.31 -2.40 9.61
CA THR A 42 -0.47 -3.44 10.22
C THR A 42 -1.11 -4.79 9.98
N THR A 43 -0.32 -5.79 9.64
CA THR A 43 -0.75 -7.19 9.55
C THR A 43 0.28 -8.13 10.16
N LEU A 44 -0.17 -9.29 10.63
CA LEU A 44 0.67 -10.37 11.15
C LEU A 44 1.01 -11.42 10.07
N GLY A 45 1.22 -10.96 8.83
CA GLY A 45 1.49 -11.85 7.69
C GLY A 45 0.24 -12.42 7.03
N THR A 46 -0.96 -12.02 7.46
CA THR A 46 -2.24 -12.40 6.85
C THR A 46 -2.70 -11.43 5.77
N ALA A 47 -3.63 -11.86 4.93
CA ALA A 47 -4.30 -11.00 3.95
C ALA A 47 -4.92 -9.77 4.64
N LEU A 48 -4.70 -8.60 4.07
CA LEU A 48 -5.09 -7.31 4.63
C LEU A 48 -6.04 -6.60 3.64
N PRO A 49 -7.35 -6.58 3.90
CA PRO A 49 -8.29 -5.82 3.10
C PRO A 49 -8.12 -4.31 3.34
N PHE A 50 -8.23 -3.52 2.28
CA PHE A 50 -8.28 -2.06 2.37
C PHE A 50 -9.72 -1.60 2.65
N ARG A 51 -9.85 -0.38 3.16
CA ARG A 51 -11.15 0.23 3.46
C ARG A 51 -11.28 1.52 2.69
N SER A 52 -12.35 1.69 1.92
CA SER A 52 -12.64 2.93 1.18
C SER A 52 -12.66 4.15 2.11
N GLN A 53 -13.06 3.98 3.37
CA GLN A 53 -13.09 5.06 4.35
C GLN A 53 -11.72 5.65 4.65
N ASP A 54 -10.64 4.87 4.62
CA ASP A 54 -9.29 5.36 4.88
C ASP A 54 -8.84 6.32 3.77
N PHE A 55 -9.18 6.03 2.51
CA PHE A 55 -8.92 6.91 1.38
C PHE A 55 -9.79 8.17 1.40
N ARG A 56 -11.04 8.07 1.84
CA ARG A 56 -11.92 9.24 2.05
C ARG A 56 -11.35 10.15 3.13
N THR A 57 -10.87 9.58 4.23
CA THR A 57 -10.24 10.33 5.32
C THR A 57 -8.97 11.03 4.83
N ALA A 58 -8.13 10.36 4.04
CA ALA A 58 -6.94 10.95 3.44
C ALA A 58 -7.27 12.10 2.48
N CYS A 59 -8.35 11.99 1.69
CA CYS A 59 -8.86 13.06 0.83
C CYS A 59 -9.35 14.25 1.67
N ALA A 60 -10.18 14.00 2.69
CA ALA A 60 -10.76 15.05 3.54
C ALA A 60 -9.70 15.81 4.35
N ALA A 61 -8.61 15.14 4.77
CA ALA A 61 -7.52 15.76 5.51
C ALA A 61 -6.80 16.87 4.70
N ARG A 62 -6.96 16.90 3.39
CA ARG A 62 -6.42 17.94 2.50
C ARG A 62 -7.36 19.14 2.31
N GLY A 63 -8.56 19.11 2.90
CA GLY A 63 -9.59 20.12 2.69
C GLY A 63 -10.20 20.09 1.28
N GLU A 64 -10.06 18.94 0.58
CA GLU A 64 -10.54 18.74 -0.78
C GLU A 64 -12.03 18.36 -0.79
N GLY A 65 -12.59 18.13 -1.98
CA GLY A 65 -13.92 17.58 -2.15
C GLY A 65 -14.04 16.13 -1.68
N GLU A 66 -15.21 15.52 -1.90
CA GLU A 66 -15.37 14.09 -1.62
C GLU A 66 -14.52 13.25 -2.57
N LEU A 67 -13.97 12.13 -2.08
CA LEU A 67 -13.18 11.23 -2.89
C LEU A 67 -14.02 10.62 -4.01
N ARG A 68 -13.59 10.79 -5.25
CA ARG A 68 -14.22 10.21 -6.44
C ARG A 68 -13.57 8.91 -6.88
N GLU A 69 -12.23 8.91 -6.97
CA GLU A 69 -11.47 7.76 -7.48
C GLU A 69 -10.05 7.74 -6.95
N VAL A 70 -9.42 6.57 -7.01
CA VAL A 70 -8.01 6.32 -6.67
C VAL A 70 -7.37 5.49 -7.76
N ARG A 71 -6.11 5.79 -8.09
CA ARG A 71 -5.22 4.97 -8.94
C ARG A 71 -3.93 4.70 -8.19
N PHE A 72 -3.44 3.48 -8.26
CA PHE A 72 -2.12 3.17 -7.70
C PHE A 72 -1.02 3.61 -8.66
N THR A 73 -0.05 4.36 -8.15
CA THR A 73 1.12 4.86 -8.89
C THR A 73 2.33 3.94 -8.70
N SER A 74 2.38 3.23 -7.57
CA SER A 74 3.35 2.16 -7.32
C SER A 74 2.68 1.00 -6.57
N LEU A 75 3.23 -0.20 -6.72
CA LEU A 75 2.72 -1.43 -6.11
C LEU A 75 3.81 -2.08 -5.26
N PRO A 76 3.45 -3.03 -4.36
CA PRO A 76 4.41 -3.78 -3.57
C PRO A 76 5.40 -4.52 -4.47
N SER A 77 6.65 -4.65 -4.02
CA SER A 77 7.58 -5.58 -4.67
C SER A 77 7.07 -7.01 -4.52
N GLY A 78 7.30 -7.84 -5.56
CA GLY A 78 6.88 -9.26 -5.50
C GLY A 78 7.58 -10.08 -4.40
N SER A 79 8.67 -9.55 -3.82
CA SER A 79 9.33 -10.14 -2.65
C SER A 79 8.62 -9.81 -1.34
N ALA A 80 7.84 -8.75 -1.28
CA ALA A 80 7.09 -8.33 -0.10
C ALA A 80 5.64 -8.83 -0.11
N GLY A 81 5.03 -8.93 -1.28
CA GLY A 81 3.63 -9.35 -1.43
C GLY A 81 3.00 -8.83 -2.71
N ARG A 82 1.69 -8.95 -2.81
CA ARG A 82 0.92 -8.49 -3.97
C ARG A 82 -0.42 -7.91 -3.55
N LEU A 83 -0.95 -7.00 -4.36
CA LEU A 83 -2.28 -6.43 -4.19
C LEU A 83 -3.25 -7.10 -5.16
N TYR A 84 -4.40 -7.54 -4.65
CA TYR A 84 -5.44 -8.21 -5.42
C TYR A 84 -6.78 -7.47 -5.32
N TYR A 85 -7.54 -7.56 -6.37
CA TYR A 85 -8.93 -7.14 -6.44
C TYR A 85 -9.85 -8.37 -6.36
N ASN A 86 -10.90 -8.32 -5.55
CA ASN A 86 -11.81 -9.45 -5.28
C ASN A 86 -11.09 -10.69 -4.71
N TYR A 87 -10.12 -10.46 -3.82
CA TYR A 87 -9.49 -11.54 -3.08
C TYR A 87 -10.49 -12.15 -2.09
N ARG A 88 -10.61 -13.47 -2.09
CA ARG A 88 -11.41 -14.21 -1.09
C ARG A 88 -10.52 -15.07 -0.20
N ASP A 89 -9.67 -15.87 -0.81
CA ASP A 89 -8.73 -16.76 -0.12
C ASP A 89 -7.54 -17.10 -1.04
N ILE A 90 -6.64 -17.96 -0.57
CA ILE A 90 -5.41 -18.34 -1.29
C ILE A 90 -5.70 -19.10 -2.59
N SER A 91 -6.86 -19.78 -2.70
CA SER A 91 -7.29 -20.49 -3.89
C SER A 91 -8.07 -19.58 -4.86
N GLN A 92 -8.69 -18.52 -4.34
CA GLN A 92 -9.49 -17.54 -5.07
C GLN A 92 -8.92 -16.13 -4.87
N LYS A 93 -7.72 -15.91 -5.42
CA LYS A 93 -6.98 -14.63 -5.24
C LYS A 93 -7.59 -13.44 -5.98
N GLY A 94 -8.52 -13.68 -6.90
CA GLY A 94 -9.06 -12.62 -7.74
C GLY A 94 -8.05 -12.14 -8.78
N THR A 95 -8.11 -10.85 -9.12
CA THR A 95 -7.27 -10.24 -10.15
C THR A 95 -6.13 -9.46 -9.51
N GLU A 96 -4.89 -9.70 -9.94
CA GLU A 96 -3.74 -8.90 -9.50
C GLU A 96 -3.89 -7.46 -9.98
N VAL A 97 -3.75 -6.51 -9.05
CA VAL A 97 -3.87 -5.08 -9.33
C VAL A 97 -2.71 -4.59 -10.20
N ARG A 98 -3.02 -3.69 -11.13
CA ARG A 98 -2.05 -3.01 -11.97
C ARG A 98 -2.09 -1.51 -11.70
N THR A 99 -0.96 -0.84 -11.88
CA THR A 99 -0.90 0.62 -11.83
C THR A 99 -1.79 1.25 -12.89
N GLY A 100 -2.35 2.41 -12.57
CA GLY A 100 -3.24 3.15 -13.48
C GLY A 100 -4.69 2.68 -13.53
N THR A 101 -5.03 1.51 -12.95
CA THR A 101 -6.43 1.09 -12.82
C THR A 101 -7.15 2.00 -11.83
N GLN A 102 -8.34 2.48 -12.22
CA GLN A 102 -9.19 3.32 -11.37
C GLN A 102 -10.05 2.47 -10.45
N TYR A 103 -10.12 2.87 -9.19
CA TYR A 103 -10.99 2.30 -8.16
C TYR A 103 -11.81 3.43 -7.53
N THR A 104 -13.05 3.13 -7.19
CA THR A 104 -13.98 4.10 -6.62
C THR A 104 -14.38 3.72 -5.21
N PRO A 105 -14.72 4.68 -4.35
CA PRO A 105 -15.11 4.37 -2.98
C PRO A 105 -16.48 3.70 -2.87
N ASP A 106 -17.41 3.93 -3.81
CA ASP A 106 -18.79 3.44 -3.77
C ASP A 106 -19.23 2.65 -5.00
N GLY A 107 -18.43 2.68 -6.07
CA GLY A 107 -18.76 2.04 -7.34
C GLY A 107 -17.98 0.75 -7.59
N SER A 108 -17.88 0.38 -8.86
CA SER A 108 -17.09 -0.76 -9.32
C SER A 108 -16.06 -0.29 -10.36
N PRO A 109 -14.80 -0.69 -10.26
CA PRO A 109 -14.20 -1.50 -9.19
C PRO A 109 -14.09 -0.74 -7.86
N ASN A 110 -14.44 -1.39 -6.73
CA ASN A 110 -14.49 -0.78 -5.41
C ASN A 110 -13.15 -0.86 -4.67
N LEU A 111 -12.79 0.21 -3.96
CA LEU A 111 -11.58 0.25 -3.12
C LEU A 111 -11.60 -0.78 -1.98
N SER A 112 -12.79 -1.09 -1.44
CA SER A 112 -12.93 -2.07 -0.35
C SER A 112 -12.78 -3.52 -0.80
N ASP A 113 -12.77 -3.78 -2.11
CA ASP A 113 -12.50 -5.12 -2.67
C ASP A 113 -11.00 -5.38 -2.89
N LEU A 114 -10.16 -4.42 -2.51
CA LEU A 114 -8.71 -4.54 -2.60
C LEU A 114 -8.14 -5.20 -1.35
N THR A 115 -7.22 -6.13 -1.56
CA THR A 115 -6.55 -6.87 -0.48
C THR A 115 -5.06 -7.00 -0.76
N PHE A 116 -4.23 -6.58 0.17
CA PHE A 116 -2.81 -6.88 0.16
C PHE A 116 -2.55 -8.27 0.74
N LEU A 117 -1.90 -9.12 -0.02
CA LEU A 117 -1.46 -10.45 0.41
C LEU A 117 0.06 -10.43 0.60
N PRO A 118 0.56 -10.44 1.84
CA PRO A 118 2.00 -10.56 2.10
C PRO A 118 2.55 -11.85 1.50
N LYS A 119 3.80 -11.82 1.04
CA LYS A 119 4.52 -13.04 0.70
C LYS A 119 4.79 -13.83 1.98
N ALA A 120 4.64 -15.15 1.91
CA ALA A 120 4.92 -16.04 3.04
C ALA A 120 6.33 -15.80 3.60
N GLY A 121 6.41 -15.58 4.91
CA GLY A 121 7.66 -15.30 5.63
C GLY A 121 8.21 -13.88 5.49
N PHE A 122 7.56 -12.99 4.74
CA PHE A 122 7.96 -11.59 4.68
C PHE A 122 7.60 -10.87 5.97
N THR A 123 8.57 -10.09 6.49
CA THR A 123 8.39 -9.13 7.57
C THR A 123 9.05 -7.81 7.17
N GLY A 124 8.49 -6.70 7.61
CA GLY A 124 9.02 -5.38 7.28
C GLY A 124 7.95 -4.40 6.80
N SER A 125 8.39 -3.26 6.28
CA SER A 125 7.51 -2.21 5.79
C SER A 125 7.34 -2.31 4.28
N VAL A 126 6.10 -2.13 3.83
CA VAL A 126 5.71 -2.03 2.41
C VAL A 126 5.14 -0.65 2.16
N GLN A 127 5.53 -0.03 1.06
CA GLN A 127 4.99 1.25 0.61
C GLN A 127 4.29 1.09 -0.73
N ILE A 128 3.10 1.71 -0.84
CA ILE A 128 2.28 1.73 -2.05
C ILE A 128 1.88 3.18 -2.30
N GLY A 129 2.25 3.72 -3.44
CA GLY A 129 1.85 5.06 -3.86
C GLY A 129 0.48 5.05 -4.53
N TYR A 130 -0.31 6.09 -4.30
CA TYR A 130 -1.56 6.29 -5.01
C TYR A 130 -1.79 7.76 -5.37
N GLU A 131 -2.63 7.97 -6.36
CA GLU A 131 -3.19 9.26 -6.72
C GLU A 131 -4.70 9.18 -6.57
N GLY A 132 -5.28 10.12 -5.82
CA GLY A 132 -6.72 10.28 -5.66
C GLY A 132 -7.23 11.47 -6.47
N THR A 133 -8.49 11.42 -6.87
CA THR A 133 -9.20 12.54 -7.50
C THR A 133 -10.47 12.83 -6.70
N ASP A 134 -10.70 14.10 -6.37
CA ASP A 134 -11.90 14.52 -5.66
C ASP A 134 -13.10 14.76 -6.60
N SER A 135 -14.26 15.05 -6.03
CA SER A 135 -15.51 15.36 -6.76
C SER A 135 -15.43 16.62 -7.62
N ARG A 136 -14.44 17.49 -7.39
CA ARG A 136 -14.15 18.71 -8.17
C ARG A 136 -13.16 18.47 -9.30
N GLY A 137 -12.61 17.24 -9.41
CA GLY A 137 -11.61 16.87 -10.39
C GLY A 137 -10.17 17.24 -9.99
N LYS A 138 -9.96 17.70 -8.75
CA LYS A 138 -8.60 17.97 -8.24
C LYS A 138 -7.92 16.68 -7.83
N THR A 139 -6.65 16.52 -8.21
CA THR A 139 -5.84 15.34 -7.90
C THR A 139 -4.94 15.59 -6.69
N PHE A 140 -4.69 14.54 -5.93
CA PHE A 140 -3.74 14.53 -4.83
C PHE A 140 -2.98 13.20 -4.81
N ARG A 141 -1.79 13.20 -4.21
CA ARG A 141 -0.99 12.00 -4.04
C ARG A 141 -0.95 11.59 -2.58
N GLY A 142 -0.88 10.28 -2.36
CA GLY A 142 -0.75 9.71 -1.05
C GLY A 142 0.06 8.42 -1.05
N GLN A 143 0.34 7.94 0.15
CA GLN A 143 1.05 6.69 0.37
C GLN A 143 0.25 5.80 1.32
N ILE A 144 0.34 4.50 1.08
CA ILE A 144 -0.08 3.47 2.03
C ILE A 144 1.18 2.83 2.56
N ARG A 145 1.36 2.86 3.86
CA ARG A 145 2.43 2.13 4.55
C ARG A 145 1.83 0.94 5.28
N ILE A 146 2.35 -0.25 4.99
CA ILE A 146 1.90 -1.49 5.61
C ILE A 146 3.07 -2.06 6.40
N GLN A 147 2.93 -2.17 7.71
CA GLN A 147 3.87 -2.90 8.54
C GLN A 147 3.44 -4.36 8.63
N VAL A 148 4.26 -5.24 8.06
CA VAL A 148 4.08 -6.68 8.17
C VAL A 148 4.95 -7.18 9.31
N ASN A 149 4.32 -7.62 10.38
CA ASN A 149 4.98 -8.18 11.55
C ASN A 149 4.94 -9.71 11.50
N GLN A 150 5.86 -10.33 12.19
CA GLN A 150 5.79 -11.77 12.39
C GLN A 150 4.64 -12.09 13.34
N GLY A 151 3.79 -13.03 12.96
CA GLY A 151 2.76 -13.56 13.85
C GLY A 151 3.42 -14.20 15.09
N SER A 152 2.85 -13.97 16.26
CA SER A 152 3.39 -14.47 17.54
C SER A 152 3.11 -15.96 17.79
N GLY A 153 2.75 -16.72 16.76
CA GLY A 153 2.36 -18.12 16.84
C GLY A 153 0.96 -18.40 16.31
N SER A 154 0.58 -19.67 16.29
CA SER A 154 -0.77 -20.08 15.91
C SER A 154 -1.75 -19.87 17.07
N ARG A 155 -3.02 -19.54 16.74
CA ARG A 155 -4.13 -19.50 17.70
C ARG A 155 -4.55 -20.88 18.18
N TYR A 156 -4.30 -21.90 17.38
CA TYR A 156 -4.77 -23.26 17.59
C TYR A 156 -3.68 -24.25 17.97
N PHE A 157 -2.41 -23.95 17.59
CA PHE A 157 -1.29 -24.88 17.76
C PHE A 157 -0.14 -24.25 18.55
N GLN A 158 0.28 -24.91 19.62
CA GLN A 158 1.34 -24.42 20.53
C GLN A 158 2.75 -24.77 20.07
N ASP A 159 2.89 -25.74 19.17
CA ASP A 159 4.18 -26.25 18.67
C ASP A 159 4.70 -25.54 17.42
N MET A 160 4.09 -24.39 17.07
CA MET A 160 4.49 -23.58 15.89
C MET A 160 5.67 -22.65 16.13
N GLY A 161 6.32 -22.69 17.32
CA GLY A 161 7.35 -21.71 17.71
C GLY A 161 8.47 -21.51 16.68
N SER A 162 9.03 -22.59 16.15
CA SER A 162 10.06 -22.53 15.09
C SER A 162 9.51 -22.17 13.71
N TYR A 163 8.21 -22.17 13.55
CA TYR A 163 7.48 -21.91 12.29
C TYR A 163 6.44 -20.81 12.46
N ALA A 164 6.69 -19.86 13.34
CA ALA A 164 5.77 -18.76 13.63
C ALA A 164 5.33 -17.99 12.36
N TRP A 165 6.16 -17.94 11.33
CA TRP A 165 5.83 -17.38 10.02
C TRP A 165 4.71 -18.14 9.30
N ALA A 166 4.56 -19.45 9.56
CA ALA A 166 3.53 -20.28 8.94
C ALA A 166 2.20 -20.27 9.74
N ALA A 167 2.24 -19.81 11.00
CA ALA A 167 1.09 -19.85 11.89
C ALA A 167 -0.21 -19.27 11.29
N PRO A 168 -0.21 -18.10 10.63
CA PRO A 168 -1.44 -17.56 10.03
C PRO A 168 -2.05 -18.44 8.93
N TYR A 169 -1.18 -19.12 8.18
CA TYR A 169 -1.63 -20.03 7.10
C TYR A 169 -2.15 -21.34 7.66
N VAL A 170 -1.49 -21.86 8.69
CA VAL A 170 -1.91 -23.06 9.41
C VAL A 170 -3.25 -22.81 10.10
N ASP A 171 -3.42 -21.66 10.75
CA ASP A 171 -4.69 -21.25 11.36
C ASP A 171 -5.83 -21.18 10.33
N LEU A 172 -5.55 -20.60 9.17
CA LEU A 172 -6.53 -20.53 8.07
C LEU A 172 -6.94 -21.92 7.55
N LEU A 173 -5.96 -22.82 7.36
CA LEU A 173 -6.21 -24.18 6.93
C LEU A 173 -7.00 -24.98 7.98
N TYR A 174 -6.74 -24.75 9.25
CA TYR A 174 -7.51 -25.35 10.35
C TYR A 174 -8.94 -24.83 10.38
N GLU A 175 -9.15 -23.50 10.25
CA GLU A 175 -10.49 -22.90 10.17
C GLU A 175 -11.28 -23.38 8.95
N ALA A 176 -10.60 -23.62 7.83
CA ALA A 176 -11.19 -24.18 6.62
C ALA A 176 -11.45 -25.69 6.69
N GLY A 177 -11.08 -26.35 7.81
CA GLY A 177 -11.23 -27.81 7.98
C GLY A 177 -10.31 -28.66 7.11
N VAL A 178 -9.27 -28.04 6.51
CA VAL A 178 -8.30 -28.75 5.65
C VAL A 178 -7.29 -29.54 6.49
N ILE A 179 -6.97 -29.04 7.68
CA ILE A 179 -6.09 -29.69 8.65
C ILE A 179 -6.78 -29.76 10.02
N THR A 180 -6.47 -30.78 10.78
CA THR A 180 -7.12 -31.03 12.09
C THR A 180 -6.12 -31.07 13.26
N GLY A 181 -4.84 -31.07 12.99
CA GLY A 181 -3.80 -31.28 14.02
C GLY A 181 -3.77 -32.73 14.56
N THR A 182 -2.82 -32.98 15.44
CA THR A 182 -2.57 -34.33 16.02
C THR A 182 -3.12 -34.49 17.44
N GLY A 183 -3.89 -33.52 17.93
CA GLY A 183 -4.43 -33.45 19.30
C GLY A 183 -3.56 -32.64 20.25
N GLY A 184 -4.15 -32.23 21.40
CA GLY A 184 -3.45 -31.43 22.42
C GLY A 184 -2.92 -30.08 21.94
N GLN A 185 -3.63 -29.45 20.99
CA GLN A 185 -3.19 -28.20 20.37
C GLN A 185 -1.81 -28.28 19.66
N ARG A 186 -1.54 -29.42 19.02
CA ARG A 186 -0.31 -29.65 18.25
C ARG A 186 -0.62 -29.83 16.77
N TYR A 187 0.20 -29.19 15.94
CA TYR A 187 0.15 -29.31 14.48
C TYR A 187 0.78 -30.61 13.97
N ARG A 188 1.81 -31.10 14.67
CA ARG A 188 2.53 -32.35 14.35
C ARG A 188 1.88 -33.57 14.99
#